data_c480cdafd570c6f131cf78dbda48e923
#
_entry.id   c480cdafd570c6f131cf78dbda48e923
#
_cell.length_a   1.000
_cell.length_b   1.000
_cell.length_c   1.000
_cell.angle_alpha   90.00
_cell.angle_beta   90.00
_cell.angle_gamma   90.00
#
_symmetry.space_group_name_H-M   'P 1'
#
loop_
_entity.id
_entity.type
_entity.pdbx_description
1 polymer ?
#
loop_
_entity_poly.entity_id
_entity_poly.type
_entity_poly.pdbx_seq_one_letter_code
_entity_poly.pdbx_strand_id
1 'polypeptide(L)'
;GGYLSPPATAARAPMSLTTPMLHPPLTDAEVRVLGSLVEKEVTTPDGYPLTLAALAAACNQTSNRQPVLRLDEDAVTVAVVALRRRGLLRAMQPAGSRVTKFSHLLADALGLDARERAVLAVLMLRGAQTPGELHARTARLAEFADLADVEATLERLVARHAGALAARLPRRPGQKEVRVVHLLGGAPPDTGAPAGDRDDADALPGDARLSTLERTVDALQAEVARLREELAAFRAQFQ
;
A
#
# COMPACT_ATOMS: atom_id res chain seq x y z
N GLY A 1 57.82 -25.11 -13.03
CA GLY A 1 56.82 -24.94 -11.99
C GLY A 1 56.09 -23.63 -12.25
N GLY A 2 54.96 -23.68 -13.03
CA GLY A 2 54.14 -22.51 -13.27
C GLY A 2 53.03 -22.46 -12.22
N TYR A 3 52.97 -21.39 -11.46
CA TYR A 3 51.83 -21.08 -10.58
C TYR A 3 50.72 -20.45 -11.42
N LEU A 4 49.64 -21.17 -11.63
CA LEU A 4 48.37 -20.63 -12.15
C LEU A 4 47.69 -19.85 -11.04
N SER A 5 47.55 -18.53 -11.20
CA SER A 5 46.71 -17.68 -10.35
C SER A 5 45.23 -18.06 -10.53
N PRO A 6 44.44 -18.10 -9.45
CA PRO A 6 43.02 -18.36 -9.57
C PRO A 6 42.29 -17.17 -10.24
N PRO A 7 41.20 -17.42 -10.98
CA PRO A 7 40.45 -16.36 -11.64
C PRO A 7 39.78 -15.43 -10.62
N ALA A 8 39.82 -14.13 -10.96
CA ALA A 8 39.20 -13.07 -10.21
C ALA A 8 37.72 -13.38 -9.92
N THR A 9 37.35 -13.23 -8.66
CA THR A 9 35.96 -13.33 -8.16
C THR A 9 35.09 -12.35 -8.96
N ALA A 10 34.20 -12.90 -9.77
CA ALA A 10 33.19 -12.13 -10.48
C ALA A 10 32.36 -11.33 -9.48
N ALA A 11 32.39 -10.03 -9.61
CA ALA A 11 31.53 -9.12 -8.86
C ALA A 11 30.06 -9.54 -9.05
N ARG A 12 29.44 -9.93 -7.95
CA ARG A 12 28.02 -10.31 -7.90
C ARG A 12 27.19 -9.09 -8.32
N ALA A 13 26.53 -9.20 -9.47
CA ALA A 13 25.62 -8.18 -9.96
C ALA A 13 24.59 -7.82 -8.89
N PRO A 14 24.14 -6.56 -8.81
CA PRO A 14 23.12 -6.17 -7.84
C PRO A 14 21.87 -7.02 -8.05
N MET A 15 21.41 -7.64 -6.98
CA MET A 15 20.22 -8.51 -6.97
C MET A 15 19.03 -7.77 -7.58
N SER A 16 18.50 -8.34 -8.64
CA SER A 16 17.28 -7.90 -9.32
C SER A 16 16.19 -7.53 -8.33
N LEU A 17 15.57 -6.37 -8.55
CA LEU A 17 14.39 -5.89 -7.86
C LEU A 17 13.35 -7.01 -7.86
N THR A 18 12.99 -7.47 -6.69
CA THR A 18 12.04 -8.55 -6.45
C THR A 18 10.71 -8.21 -7.12
N THR A 19 10.28 -9.03 -8.05
CA THR A 19 9.01 -8.86 -8.76
C THR A 19 7.86 -8.86 -7.76
N PRO A 20 6.98 -7.85 -7.74
CA PRO A 20 5.83 -7.83 -6.84
C PRO A 20 4.91 -9.02 -7.14
N MET A 21 4.37 -9.64 -6.08
CA MET A 21 3.58 -10.87 -6.14
C MET A 21 2.23 -10.70 -6.88
N LEU A 22 1.72 -9.47 -6.96
CA LEU A 22 0.42 -9.18 -7.59
C LEU A 22 0.60 -8.39 -8.89
N HIS A 23 0.19 -8.96 -10.00
CA HIS A 23 0.13 -8.30 -11.29
C HIS A 23 -1.29 -8.28 -11.86
N PRO A 24 -1.77 -7.12 -12.31
CA PRO A 24 -1.22 -5.79 -12.07
C PRO A 24 -1.24 -5.41 -10.58
N PRO A 25 -0.47 -4.40 -10.13
CA PRO A 25 -0.50 -3.93 -8.75
C PRO A 25 -1.90 -3.50 -8.31
N LEU A 26 -2.16 -3.48 -7.00
CA LEU A 26 -3.40 -2.96 -6.44
C LEU A 26 -3.42 -1.42 -6.56
N THR A 27 -4.58 -0.87 -6.85
CA THR A 27 -4.80 0.58 -6.78
C THR A 27 -4.88 1.05 -5.32
N ASP A 28 -4.73 2.35 -5.07
CA ASP A 28 -4.84 2.93 -3.72
C ASP A 28 -6.19 2.63 -3.07
N ALA A 29 -7.28 2.63 -3.85
CA ALA A 29 -8.60 2.26 -3.36
C ALA A 29 -8.68 0.77 -2.98
N GLU A 30 -8.11 -0.13 -3.78
CA GLU A 30 -8.04 -1.57 -3.48
C GLU A 30 -7.19 -1.84 -2.23
N VAL A 31 -6.04 -1.19 -2.10
CA VAL A 31 -5.19 -1.25 -0.91
C VAL A 31 -5.94 -0.77 0.33
N ARG A 32 -6.64 0.36 0.24
CA ARG A 32 -7.42 0.92 1.33
C ARG A 32 -8.56 0.00 1.76
N VAL A 33 -9.32 -0.53 0.81
CA VAL A 33 -10.42 -1.48 1.07
C VAL A 33 -9.89 -2.74 1.75
N LEU A 34 -8.82 -3.32 1.21
CA LEU A 34 -8.24 -4.55 1.74
C LEU A 34 -7.68 -4.35 3.15
N GLY A 35 -6.88 -3.29 3.37
CA GLY A 35 -6.34 -2.93 4.68
C GLY A 35 -7.43 -2.67 5.72
N SER A 36 -8.52 -2.00 5.32
CA SER A 36 -9.67 -1.75 6.21
C SER A 36 -10.38 -3.03 6.62
N LEU A 37 -10.56 -4.00 5.71
CA LEU A 37 -11.14 -5.29 6.04
C LEU A 37 -10.26 -6.08 7.00
N VAL A 38 -8.95 -6.11 6.78
CA VAL A 38 -7.99 -6.79 7.67
C VAL A 38 -8.00 -6.17 9.07
N GLU A 39 -7.98 -4.84 9.17
CA GLU A 39 -8.06 -4.17 10.46
C GLU A 39 -9.36 -4.50 11.19
N LYS A 40 -10.52 -4.41 10.50
CA LYS A 40 -11.84 -4.58 11.12
C LYS A 40 -12.15 -6.01 11.53
N GLU A 41 -11.59 -7.00 10.87
CA GLU A 41 -11.70 -8.39 11.30
C GLU A 41 -11.21 -8.58 12.75
N VAL A 42 -10.14 -7.90 13.12
CA VAL A 42 -9.51 -8.03 14.45
C VAL A 42 -10.09 -7.02 15.44
N THR A 43 -10.28 -5.76 15.02
CA THR A 43 -10.63 -4.67 15.95
C THR A 43 -12.13 -4.56 16.24
N THR A 44 -12.99 -5.08 15.36
CA THR A 44 -14.45 -5.05 15.50
C THR A 44 -15.08 -6.36 15.00
N PRO A 45 -14.76 -7.51 15.61
CA PRO A 45 -15.18 -8.83 15.13
C PRO A 45 -16.70 -8.99 15.10
N ASP A 46 -17.44 -8.40 16.05
CA ASP A 46 -18.90 -8.46 16.10
C ASP A 46 -19.58 -7.78 14.89
N GLY A 47 -18.91 -6.78 14.31
CA GLY A 47 -19.37 -6.09 13.11
C GLY A 47 -18.90 -6.72 11.81
N TYR A 48 -17.99 -7.69 11.86
CA TYR A 48 -17.38 -8.34 10.70
C TYR A 48 -18.12 -9.63 10.32
N PRO A 49 -18.30 -9.95 9.02
CA PRO A 49 -17.93 -9.22 7.80
C PRO A 49 -18.72 -7.92 7.60
N LEU A 50 -18.12 -6.94 6.87
CA LEU A 50 -18.68 -5.59 6.72
C LEU A 50 -19.68 -5.50 5.59
N THR A 51 -20.74 -4.68 5.78
CA THR A 51 -21.58 -4.20 4.66
C THR A 51 -20.82 -3.18 3.80
N LEU A 52 -21.32 -2.85 2.60
CA LEU A 52 -20.70 -1.83 1.74
C LEU A 52 -20.57 -0.48 2.46
N ALA A 53 -21.65 0.00 3.08
CA ALA A 53 -21.65 1.27 3.82
C ALA A 53 -20.65 1.25 5.00
N ALA A 54 -20.59 0.16 5.77
CA ALA A 54 -19.63 0.01 6.87
C ALA A 54 -18.18 -0.03 6.35
N LEU A 55 -17.94 -0.66 5.19
CA LEU A 55 -16.64 -0.70 4.54
C LEU A 55 -16.22 0.68 4.03
N ALA A 56 -17.12 1.42 3.37
CA ALA A 56 -16.87 2.81 2.94
C ALA A 56 -16.54 3.71 4.15
N ALA A 57 -17.30 3.59 5.24
CA ALA A 57 -17.00 4.31 6.47
C ALA A 57 -15.62 3.93 7.05
N ALA A 58 -15.25 2.64 7.04
CA ALA A 58 -13.94 2.17 7.50
C ALA A 58 -12.79 2.69 6.62
N CYS A 59 -12.98 2.78 5.30
CA CYS A 59 -11.99 3.34 4.37
C CYS A 59 -11.73 4.83 4.61
N ASN A 60 -12.77 5.58 4.96
CA ASN A 60 -12.77 7.03 5.09
C ASN A 60 -12.53 7.55 6.52
N GLN A 61 -12.14 6.68 7.45
CA GLN A 61 -11.77 7.10 8.80
C GLN A 61 -10.69 8.18 8.77
N THR A 62 -10.78 9.16 9.65
CA THR A 62 -9.77 10.24 9.77
C THR A 62 -8.58 9.82 10.63
N SER A 63 -8.78 8.83 11.51
CA SER A 63 -7.72 8.24 12.35
C SER A 63 -7.20 6.94 11.75
N ASN A 64 -5.95 6.63 12.01
CA ASN A 64 -5.28 5.40 11.53
C ASN A 64 -5.24 5.24 10.00
N ARG A 65 -5.31 6.33 9.26
CA ARG A 65 -5.26 6.38 7.80
C ARG A 65 -4.28 7.45 7.34
N GLN A 66 -3.36 7.08 6.44
CA GLN A 66 -2.43 8.00 5.82
C GLN A 66 -2.17 7.56 4.37
N PRO A 67 -2.51 8.37 3.37
CA PRO A 67 -3.29 9.61 3.51
C PRO A 67 -4.74 9.35 3.92
N VAL A 68 -5.43 10.34 4.47
CA VAL A 68 -6.89 10.28 4.62
C VAL A 68 -7.51 10.34 3.23
N LEU A 69 -8.30 9.33 2.86
CA LEU A 69 -9.01 9.29 1.58
C LEU A 69 -10.50 9.62 1.79
N ARG A 70 -11.15 10.03 0.71
CA ARG A 70 -12.60 10.22 0.63
C ARG A 70 -13.11 9.42 -0.56
N LEU A 71 -13.32 8.12 -0.36
CA LEU A 71 -13.87 7.22 -1.35
C LEU A 71 -15.39 7.24 -1.24
N ASP A 72 -16.08 7.49 -2.34
CA ASP A 72 -17.52 7.28 -2.43
C ASP A 72 -17.85 5.78 -2.51
N GLU A 73 -19.12 5.42 -2.40
CA GLU A 73 -19.54 4.01 -2.46
C GLU A 73 -19.25 3.37 -3.81
N ASP A 74 -19.25 4.13 -4.89
CA ASP A 74 -18.96 3.63 -6.23
C ASP A 74 -17.47 3.23 -6.34
N ALA A 75 -16.56 4.08 -5.86
CA ALA A 75 -15.13 3.76 -5.83
C ALA A 75 -14.86 2.53 -4.95
N VAL A 76 -15.53 2.40 -3.80
CA VAL A 76 -15.41 1.22 -2.95
C VAL A 76 -15.98 -0.02 -3.65
N THR A 77 -17.10 0.10 -4.36
CA THR A 77 -17.70 -1.00 -5.13
C THR A 77 -16.77 -1.48 -6.25
N VAL A 78 -16.17 -0.57 -6.99
CA VAL A 78 -15.19 -0.89 -8.04
C VAL A 78 -14.01 -1.67 -7.44
N ALA A 79 -13.45 -1.19 -6.31
CA ALA A 79 -12.34 -1.87 -5.63
C ALA A 79 -12.75 -3.26 -5.11
N VAL A 80 -13.95 -3.40 -4.54
CA VAL A 80 -14.49 -4.69 -4.08
C VAL A 80 -14.60 -5.69 -5.23
N VAL A 81 -15.15 -5.26 -6.38
CA VAL A 81 -15.27 -6.12 -7.58
C VAL A 81 -13.90 -6.57 -8.07
N ALA A 82 -12.93 -5.66 -8.14
CA ALA A 82 -11.58 -5.96 -8.56
C ALA A 82 -10.88 -6.94 -7.60
N LEU A 83 -10.95 -6.70 -6.29
CA LEU A 83 -10.38 -7.59 -5.26
C LEU A 83 -11.02 -8.98 -5.27
N ARG A 84 -12.33 -9.08 -5.51
CA ARG A 84 -13.02 -10.38 -5.67
C ARG A 84 -12.50 -11.16 -6.87
N ARG A 85 -12.32 -10.50 -8.02
CA ARG A 85 -11.75 -11.13 -9.22
C ARG A 85 -10.34 -11.68 -9.00
N ARG A 86 -9.59 -11.06 -8.10
CA ARG A 86 -8.23 -11.48 -7.71
C ARG A 86 -8.22 -12.55 -6.60
N GLY A 87 -9.37 -12.96 -6.07
CA GLY A 87 -9.44 -13.92 -4.97
C GLY A 87 -8.97 -13.36 -3.63
N LEU A 88 -8.89 -12.03 -3.47
CA LEU A 88 -8.44 -11.37 -2.24
C LEU A 88 -9.60 -10.96 -1.32
N LEU A 89 -10.83 -11.05 -1.82
CA LEU A 89 -12.05 -10.68 -1.10
C LEU A 89 -13.19 -11.63 -1.44
N ARG A 90 -13.98 -11.96 -0.45
CA ARG A 90 -15.20 -12.75 -0.58
C ARG A 90 -16.42 -11.90 -0.23
N ALA A 91 -17.47 -12.01 -1.05
CA ALA A 91 -18.81 -11.52 -0.73
C ALA A 91 -19.66 -12.67 -0.25
N MET A 92 -20.45 -12.47 0.78
CA MET A 92 -21.37 -13.44 1.32
C MET A 92 -22.70 -12.77 1.68
N GLN A 93 -23.77 -13.54 1.59
CA GLN A 93 -25.10 -13.12 2.05
C GLN A 93 -25.49 -14.04 3.19
N PRO A 94 -25.48 -13.54 4.44
CA PRO A 94 -25.87 -14.35 5.60
C PRO A 94 -27.32 -14.88 5.45
N ALA A 95 -27.58 -16.08 5.93
CA ALA A 95 -28.93 -16.65 5.91
C ALA A 95 -29.93 -15.70 6.58
N GLY A 96 -31.05 -15.43 5.91
CA GLY A 96 -32.09 -14.49 6.39
C GLY A 96 -31.77 -13.01 6.20
N SER A 97 -30.60 -12.65 5.66
CA SER A 97 -30.24 -11.27 5.35
C SER A 97 -30.30 -10.99 3.85
N ARG A 98 -30.80 -9.81 3.47
CA ARG A 98 -30.74 -9.30 2.08
C ARG A 98 -29.48 -8.48 1.81
N VAL A 99 -28.67 -8.23 2.84
CA VAL A 99 -27.51 -7.35 2.74
C VAL A 99 -26.26 -8.19 2.52
N THR A 100 -25.55 -7.91 1.43
CA THR A 100 -24.24 -8.50 1.13
C THR A 100 -23.19 -7.97 2.11
N LYS A 101 -22.38 -8.88 2.64
CA LYS A 101 -21.25 -8.60 3.50
C LYS A 101 -19.94 -9.04 2.83
N PHE A 102 -18.86 -8.38 3.20
CA PHE A 102 -17.54 -8.55 2.59
C PHE A 102 -16.50 -8.94 3.64
N SER A 103 -15.67 -9.93 3.31
CA SER A 103 -14.52 -10.36 4.10
C SER A 103 -13.28 -10.49 3.21
N HIS A 104 -12.08 -10.20 3.77
CA HIS A 104 -10.85 -10.45 3.03
C HIS A 104 -10.48 -11.93 3.01
N LEU A 105 -9.67 -12.31 2.03
CA LEU A 105 -9.04 -13.61 1.89
C LEU A 105 -7.50 -13.48 1.86
N LEU A 106 -6.95 -12.33 2.29
CA LEU A 106 -5.54 -11.98 2.15
C LEU A 106 -4.62 -13.01 2.81
N ALA A 107 -5.00 -13.49 4.02
CA ALA A 107 -4.19 -14.46 4.74
C ALA A 107 -4.10 -15.79 3.98
N ASP A 108 -5.24 -16.31 3.51
CA ASP A 108 -5.30 -17.57 2.77
C ASP A 108 -4.62 -17.44 1.40
N ALA A 109 -4.92 -16.35 0.67
CA ALA A 109 -4.40 -16.13 -0.67
C ALA A 109 -2.88 -15.96 -0.72
N LEU A 110 -2.30 -15.36 0.33
CA LEU A 110 -0.87 -15.09 0.40
C LEU A 110 -0.13 -15.98 1.42
N GLY A 111 -0.81 -16.85 2.15
CA GLY A 111 -0.20 -17.71 3.17
C GLY A 111 0.45 -16.91 4.30
N LEU A 112 -0.28 -15.95 4.89
CA LEU A 112 0.21 -15.04 5.92
C LEU A 112 -0.16 -15.53 7.31
N ASP A 113 0.78 -15.43 8.25
CA ASP A 113 0.46 -15.57 9.65
C ASP A 113 -0.21 -14.29 10.22
N ALA A 114 -0.65 -14.34 11.49
CA ALA A 114 -1.33 -13.22 12.13
C ALA A 114 -0.46 -11.96 12.24
N ARG A 115 0.85 -12.12 12.49
CA ARG A 115 1.83 -11.03 12.63
C ARG A 115 2.13 -10.37 11.29
N GLU A 116 2.35 -11.17 10.25
CA GLU A 116 2.57 -10.69 8.88
C GLU A 116 1.35 -9.92 8.38
N ARG A 117 0.14 -10.43 8.65
CA ARG A 117 -1.13 -9.77 8.33
C ARG A 117 -1.28 -8.43 9.06
N ALA A 118 -0.96 -8.37 10.35
CA ALA A 118 -1.01 -7.15 11.15
C ALA A 118 -0.05 -6.07 10.62
N VAL A 119 1.19 -6.44 10.33
CA VAL A 119 2.18 -5.52 9.74
C VAL A 119 1.70 -4.99 8.39
N LEU A 120 1.25 -5.88 7.50
CA LEU A 120 0.74 -5.45 6.19
C LEU A 120 -0.49 -4.55 6.31
N ALA A 121 -1.41 -4.81 7.25
CA ALA A 121 -2.56 -3.94 7.50
C ALA A 121 -2.14 -2.52 7.86
N VAL A 122 -1.19 -2.36 8.77
CA VAL A 122 -0.65 -1.04 9.14
C VAL A 122 0.01 -0.35 7.95
N LEU A 123 0.84 -1.06 7.18
CA LEU A 123 1.50 -0.52 5.99
C LEU A 123 0.50 -0.11 4.90
N MET A 124 -0.56 -0.90 4.66
CA MET A 124 -1.62 -0.56 3.70
C MET A 124 -2.43 0.67 4.12
N LEU A 125 -2.65 0.85 5.41
CA LEU A 125 -3.49 1.93 5.92
C LEU A 125 -2.73 3.24 6.17
N ARG A 126 -1.43 3.15 6.47
CA ARG A 126 -0.62 4.29 6.93
C ARG A 126 0.62 4.57 6.06
N GLY A 127 0.86 3.74 5.02
CA GLY A 127 2.04 3.90 4.17
C GLY A 127 3.33 3.47 4.88
N ALA A 128 4.45 4.09 4.50
CA ALA A 128 5.78 3.72 4.97
C ALA A 128 5.96 3.98 6.48
N GLN A 129 6.41 2.97 7.23
CA GLN A 129 6.57 2.99 8.68
C GLN A 129 7.98 2.54 9.10
N THR A 130 8.49 3.05 10.23
CA THR A 130 9.66 2.47 10.89
C THR A 130 9.28 1.21 11.68
N PRO A 131 10.21 0.32 12.01
CA PRO A 131 9.93 -0.84 12.86
C PRO A 131 9.33 -0.45 14.22
N GLY A 132 9.80 0.63 14.84
CA GLY A 132 9.26 1.15 16.09
C GLY A 132 7.81 1.61 15.97
N GLU A 133 7.46 2.32 14.88
CA GLU A 133 6.09 2.72 14.56
C GLU A 133 5.19 1.48 14.34
N LEU A 134 5.69 0.46 13.64
CA LEU A 134 4.97 -0.80 13.43
C LEU A 134 4.70 -1.50 14.75
N HIS A 135 5.69 -1.63 15.64
CA HIS A 135 5.50 -2.24 16.95
C HIS A 135 4.37 -1.57 17.74
N ALA A 136 4.40 -0.23 17.83
CA ALA A 136 3.35 0.51 18.53
C ALA A 136 1.96 0.39 17.89
N ARG A 137 1.89 0.37 16.53
CA ARG A 137 0.63 0.43 15.78
C ARG A 137 -0.02 -0.93 15.54
N THR A 138 0.74 -2.03 15.64
CA THR A 138 0.21 -3.39 15.51
C THR A 138 -0.32 -3.98 16.81
N ALA A 139 -0.08 -3.34 17.96
CA ALA A 139 -0.44 -3.86 19.29
C ALA A 139 -1.90 -4.29 19.45
N ARG A 140 -2.83 -3.73 18.68
CA ARG A 140 -4.26 -4.12 18.67
C ARG A 140 -4.61 -5.17 17.62
N LEU A 141 -3.68 -5.54 16.75
CA LEU A 141 -3.88 -6.45 15.63
C LEU A 141 -3.21 -7.80 15.83
N ALA A 142 -2.05 -7.83 16.49
CA ALA A 142 -1.32 -9.04 16.83
C ALA A 142 -0.36 -8.77 17.98
N GLU A 143 0.00 -9.82 18.73
CA GLU A 143 0.98 -9.74 19.80
C GLU A 143 2.40 -9.86 19.23
N PHE A 144 3.26 -8.91 19.60
CA PHE A 144 4.70 -8.93 19.37
C PHE A 144 5.40 -8.83 20.73
N ALA A 145 6.35 -9.71 20.97
CA ALA A 145 7.08 -9.74 22.24
C ALA A 145 7.93 -8.47 22.42
N ASP A 146 8.58 -8.05 21.35
CA ASP A 146 9.48 -6.91 21.31
C ASP A 146 9.69 -6.39 19.86
N LEU A 147 10.60 -5.43 19.72
CA LEU A 147 10.95 -4.87 18.41
C LEU A 147 11.66 -5.90 17.51
N ALA A 148 12.42 -6.83 18.08
CA ALA A 148 13.12 -7.86 17.32
C ALA A 148 12.14 -8.82 16.63
N ASP A 149 11.00 -9.10 17.27
CA ASP A 149 9.93 -9.93 16.71
C ASP A 149 9.24 -9.24 15.51
N VAL A 150 9.09 -7.90 15.57
CA VAL A 150 8.64 -7.11 14.41
C VAL A 150 9.66 -7.15 13.28
N GLU A 151 10.94 -6.98 13.59
CA GLU A 151 12.03 -7.05 12.59
C GLU A 151 12.08 -8.43 11.91
N ALA A 152 11.96 -9.51 12.68
CA ALA A 152 11.92 -10.87 12.12
C ALA A 152 10.69 -11.07 11.20
N THR A 153 9.55 -10.49 11.55
CA THR A 153 8.35 -10.53 10.69
C THR A 153 8.55 -9.73 9.41
N LEU A 154 9.19 -8.57 9.49
CA LEU A 154 9.54 -7.76 8.32
C LEU A 154 10.51 -8.49 7.38
N GLU A 155 11.53 -9.16 7.93
CA GLU A 155 12.45 -9.97 7.11
C GLU A 155 11.71 -11.08 6.36
N ARG A 156 10.75 -11.77 6.99
CA ARG A 156 9.93 -12.77 6.30
C ARG A 156 9.12 -12.17 5.16
N LEU A 157 8.51 -10.98 5.35
CA LEU A 157 7.75 -10.28 4.31
C LEU A 157 8.62 -9.80 3.14
N VAL A 158 9.87 -9.41 3.42
CA VAL A 158 10.83 -8.93 2.41
C VAL A 158 11.48 -10.09 1.65
N ALA A 159 11.83 -11.18 2.36
CA ALA A 159 12.59 -12.29 1.80
C ALA A 159 11.73 -13.43 1.22
N ARG A 160 10.42 -13.23 1.04
CA ARG A 160 9.51 -14.28 0.53
C ARG A 160 9.92 -14.79 -0.85
N HIS A 161 10.05 -16.11 -0.99
CA HIS A 161 10.36 -16.76 -2.27
C HIS A 161 9.27 -16.57 -3.32
N ALA A 162 8.01 -16.49 -2.89
CA ALA A 162 6.85 -16.28 -3.79
C ALA A 162 6.65 -14.81 -4.23
N GLY A 163 7.59 -13.95 -3.93
CA GLY A 163 7.57 -12.51 -4.18
C GLY A 163 7.46 -11.70 -2.90
N ALA A 164 8.28 -10.65 -2.80
CA ALA A 164 8.29 -9.78 -1.64
C ALA A 164 6.97 -9.03 -1.48
N LEU A 165 6.48 -8.95 -0.25
CA LEU A 165 5.27 -8.21 0.11
C LEU A 165 5.57 -6.86 0.75
N ALA A 166 6.82 -6.67 1.20
CA ALA A 166 7.32 -5.42 1.74
C ALA A 166 8.73 -5.12 1.23
N ALA A 167 9.14 -3.87 1.30
CA ALA A 167 10.49 -3.44 0.97
C ALA A 167 10.98 -2.39 1.97
N ARG A 168 12.29 -2.41 2.24
CA ARG A 168 12.97 -1.38 3.00
C ARG A 168 13.31 -0.23 2.07
N LEU A 169 12.91 0.98 2.43
CA LEU A 169 13.25 2.18 1.67
C LEU A 169 14.68 2.63 1.97
N PRO A 170 15.39 3.21 1.00
CA PRO A 170 16.68 3.82 1.26
C PRO A 170 16.58 4.90 2.35
N ARG A 171 17.58 4.98 3.22
CA ARG A 171 17.68 6.08 4.20
C ARG A 171 17.82 7.42 3.48
N ARG A 172 17.04 8.39 3.91
CA ARG A 172 17.19 9.77 3.45
C ARG A 172 18.12 10.57 4.37
N PRO A 173 18.81 11.60 3.88
CA PRO A 173 19.53 12.53 4.75
C PRO A 173 18.60 13.06 5.85
N GLY A 174 19.04 12.98 7.11
CA GLY A 174 18.27 13.40 8.28
C GLY A 174 17.35 12.32 8.90
N GLN A 175 17.14 11.18 8.24
CA GLN A 175 16.37 10.08 8.84
C GLN A 175 17.28 9.18 9.69
N LYS A 176 16.88 8.93 10.94
CA LYS A 176 17.59 8.01 11.86
C LYS A 176 17.33 6.56 11.53
N GLU A 177 16.13 6.20 11.09
CA GLU A 177 15.67 4.83 10.88
C GLU A 177 15.24 4.58 9.44
N VAL A 178 15.37 3.31 9.02
CA VAL A 178 14.85 2.81 7.73
C VAL A 178 13.35 2.66 7.83
N ARG A 179 12.61 3.13 6.83
CA ARG A 179 11.18 2.87 6.71
C ARG A 179 10.91 1.66 5.82
N VAL A 180 9.83 0.96 6.11
CA VAL A 180 9.35 -0.19 5.34
C VAL A 180 8.01 0.17 4.70
N VAL A 181 7.78 -0.29 3.48
CA VAL A 181 6.54 -0.09 2.72
C VAL A 181 6.04 -1.43 2.20
N HIS A 182 4.71 -1.58 2.02
CA HIS A 182 4.17 -2.75 1.32
C HIS A 182 4.37 -2.64 -0.20
N LEU A 183 4.42 -3.78 -0.89
CA LEU A 183 4.58 -3.87 -2.35
C LEU A 183 3.29 -4.30 -3.08
N LEU A 184 2.16 -4.38 -2.39
CA LEU A 184 0.87 -4.79 -2.99
C LEU A 184 0.38 -3.79 -4.04
N GLY A 185 0.70 -2.51 -3.88
CA GLY A 185 0.42 -1.44 -4.85
C GLY A 185 1.53 -1.23 -5.89
N GLY A 186 2.46 -2.18 -6.01
CA GLY A 186 3.65 -2.07 -6.86
C GLY A 186 4.87 -1.56 -6.12
N ALA A 187 5.97 -1.39 -6.85
CA ALA A 187 7.17 -0.77 -6.30
C ALA A 187 6.84 0.66 -5.86
N PRO A 188 7.34 1.10 -4.69
CA PRO A 188 7.17 2.48 -4.29
C PRO A 188 7.75 3.35 -5.39
N PRO A 189 7.05 4.43 -5.78
CA PRO A 189 7.64 5.36 -6.75
C PRO A 189 8.98 5.81 -6.19
N ASP A 190 9.97 5.93 -7.08
CA ASP A 190 11.31 6.42 -6.75
C ASP A 190 11.20 7.94 -6.46
N THR A 191 10.33 8.25 -5.51
CA THR A 191 9.97 9.61 -5.15
C THR A 191 11.01 10.16 -4.21
N GLY A 192 11.85 11.02 -4.77
CA GLY A 192 12.54 12.04 -3.99
C GLY A 192 11.58 12.98 -3.23
N ALA A 193 10.27 12.71 -3.20
CA ALA A 193 9.29 13.46 -2.43
C ALA A 193 9.22 12.96 -0.99
N PRO A 194 9.23 13.86 0.02
CA PRO A 194 9.11 13.48 1.41
C PRO A 194 7.72 12.87 1.66
N ALA A 195 7.67 11.56 1.99
CA ALA A 195 6.56 11.07 2.79
C ALA A 195 6.70 11.79 4.14
N GLY A 196 5.86 12.81 4.33
CA GLY A 196 6.01 13.71 5.47
C GLY A 196 5.93 12.97 6.79
N ASP A 197 6.93 13.15 7.63
CA ASP A 197 6.76 13.20 9.05
C ASP A 197 5.77 14.34 9.34
N ARG A 198 4.52 13.99 9.43
CA ARG A 198 3.50 14.82 10.07
C ARG A 198 3.06 14.08 11.30
N ASP A 199 3.95 14.06 12.31
CA ASP A 199 3.52 14.25 13.68
C ASP A 199 2.77 15.58 13.71
N ASP A 200 1.66 15.61 14.46
CA ASP A 200 0.71 16.72 14.61
C ASP A 200 1.32 18.07 15.07
N ALA A 201 2.23 18.64 14.31
CA ALA A 201 2.73 20.00 14.49
C ALA A 201 3.39 20.46 13.19
N ASP A 202 2.64 21.08 12.36
CA ASP A 202 2.86 22.04 11.30
C ASP A 202 2.03 21.73 10.05
N ALA A 203 0.74 21.97 10.18
CA ALA A 203 -0.09 22.26 9.03
C ALA A 203 0.44 23.57 8.41
N LEU A 204 1.10 23.47 7.25
CA LEU A 204 1.28 24.65 6.40
C LEU A 204 -0.09 25.33 6.28
N PRO A 205 -0.18 26.67 6.38
CA PRO A 205 -1.41 27.40 6.20
C PRO A 205 -2.12 26.90 4.95
N GLY A 206 -3.45 26.72 5.02
CA GLY A 206 -4.26 26.16 3.94
C GLY A 206 -3.99 26.77 2.56
N ASP A 207 -3.58 28.04 2.52
CA ASP A 207 -3.22 28.80 1.34
C ASP A 207 -1.99 28.25 0.59
N ALA A 208 -0.95 27.77 1.28
CA ALA A 208 0.24 27.23 0.63
C ALA A 208 -0.05 25.86 -0.02
N ARG A 209 -0.97 25.09 0.55
CA ARG A 209 -1.42 23.82 0.00
C ARG A 209 -2.36 24.02 -1.19
N LEU A 210 -3.24 25.01 -1.10
CA LEU A 210 -4.09 25.45 -2.20
C LEU A 210 -3.24 25.92 -3.39
N SER A 211 -2.27 26.79 -3.19
CA SER A 211 -1.39 27.29 -4.24
C SER A 211 -0.54 26.19 -4.91
N THR A 212 -0.20 25.13 -4.18
CA THR A 212 0.51 23.98 -4.77
C THR A 212 -0.43 23.12 -5.60
N LEU A 213 -1.65 22.89 -5.13
CA LEU A 213 -2.69 22.18 -5.87
C LEU A 213 -3.09 22.93 -7.16
N GLU A 214 -3.29 24.24 -7.08
CA GLU A 214 -3.61 25.10 -8.23
C GLU A 214 -2.52 25.00 -9.29
N ARG A 215 -1.24 25.14 -8.92
CA ARG A 215 -0.13 24.95 -9.88
C ARG A 215 -0.07 23.57 -10.50
N THR A 216 -0.41 22.53 -9.76
CA THR A 216 -0.44 21.16 -10.28
C THR A 216 -1.60 20.97 -11.26
N VAL A 217 -2.77 21.54 -10.95
CA VAL A 217 -3.94 21.54 -11.84
C VAL A 217 -3.64 22.29 -13.14
N ASP A 218 -3.04 23.47 -13.06
CA ASP A 218 -2.67 24.26 -14.24
C ASP A 218 -1.65 23.52 -15.13
N ALA A 219 -0.65 22.86 -14.53
CA ALA A 219 0.33 22.07 -15.26
C ALA A 219 -0.32 20.87 -15.98
N LEU A 220 -1.24 20.18 -15.29
CA LEU A 220 -1.98 19.05 -15.88
C LEU A 220 -2.93 19.52 -17.01
N GLN A 221 -3.57 20.66 -16.86
CA GLN A 221 -4.43 21.24 -17.91
C GLN A 221 -3.61 21.61 -19.16
N ALA A 222 -2.43 22.20 -18.98
CA ALA A 222 -1.52 22.52 -20.08
C ALA A 222 -1.06 21.23 -20.81
N GLU A 223 -0.73 20.19 -20.07
CA GLU A 223 -0.31 18.90 -20.66
C GLU A 223 -1.46 18.23 -21.43
N VAL A 224 -2.68 18.26 -20.89
CA VAL A 224 -3.86 17.74 -21.58
C VAL A 224 -4.16 18.53 -22.86
N ALA A 225 -4.00 19.87 -22.84
CA ALA A 225 -4.15 20.70 -24.02
C ALA A 225 -3.12 20.33 -25.10
N ARG A 226 -1.85 20.19 -24.72
CA ARG A 226 -0.76 19.76 -25.61
C ARG A 226 -1.05 18.40 -26.26
N LEU A 227 -1.42 17.41 -25.44
CA LEU A 227 -1.74 16.07 -25.96
C LEU A 227 -2.96 16.06 -26.90
N ARG A 228 -3.95 16.94 -26.68
CA ARG A 228 -5.11 17.08 -27.57
C ARG A 228 -4.69 17.69 -28.92
N GLU A 229 -3.81 18.67 -28.93
CA GLU A 229 -3.25 19.26 -30.15
C GLU A 229 -2.44 18.25 -30.95
N GLU A 230 -1.56 17.49 -30.28
CA GLU A 230 -0.78 16.42 -30.91
C GLU A 230 -1.68 15.34 -31.52
N LEU A 231 -2.73 14.94 -30.79
CA LEU A 231 -3.71 13.98 -31.29
C LEU A 231 -4.49 14.51 -32.49
N ALA A 232 -4.85 15.80 -32.48
CA ALA A 232 -5.53 16.46 -33.59
C ALA A 232 -4.61 16.53 -34.81
N ALA A 233 -3.35 16.92 -34.63
CA ALA A 233 -2.36 16.96 -35.70
C ALA A 233 -2.09 15.55 -36.26
N PHE A 234 -1.97 14.53 -35.41
CA PHE A 234 -1.84 13.16 -35.85
C PHE A 234 -3.04 12.68 -36.68
N ARG A 235 -4.27 12.96 -36.24
CA ARG A 235 -5.49 12.61 -37.01
C ARG A 235 -5.57 13.30 -38.35
N ALA A 236 -5.10 14.56 -38.47
CA ALA A 236 -5.10 15.30 -39.72
C ALA A 236 -4.11 14.72 -40.78
N GLN A 237 -3.10 13.92 -40.36
CA GLN A 237 -2.19 13.26 -41.28
C GLN A 237 -2.80 12.02 -41.97
N PHE A 238 -3.97 11.56 -41.52
CA PHE A 238 -4.63 10.37 -42.03
C PHE A 238 -6.02 10.70 -42.69
N GLN A 239 -6.32 11.98 -42.90
CA GLN A 239 -7.48 12.44 -43.72
C GLN A 239 -6.98 13.03 -45.03
#